data_1d9a8e9b4149ad8c78b8d1853113c1e5
#
_entry.id   1d9a8e9b4149ad8c78b8d1853113c1e5
#
_cell.length_a   1.000
_cell.length_b   1.000
_cell.length_c   1.000
_cell.angle_alpha   90.00
_cell.angle_beta   90.00
_cell.angle_gamma   90.00
#
_symmetry.space_group_name_H-M   'P 1'
#
loop_
_entity.id
_entity.type
_entity.pdbx_description
1 polymer ?
#
loop_
_entity_poly.entity_id
_entity_poly.type
_entity_poly.pdbx_seq_one_letter_code
_entity_poly.pdbx_strand_id
1 'polypeptide(L)'
;MFVSLFILALGACGGGGGGESSPATPQLPAPPPSPDPPSGEIDISLAEGARFLRQASFGPAEGDVVSLQTTGYEGWIDNQINAPASSQLQHLSALPPPENGAEGRRNRLEAFFKYALENDDQLRQRMAFALSEIMVVSDQGALANRAGGLASYYDMLSEHAFGNFRDLIEAVTLH
;
A
#
# COMPACT_ATOMS: atom_id res chain seq x y z
N MET A 1 -0.36 -45.85 37.77
CA MET A 1 -1.07 -47.11 37.39
C MET A 1 -1.43 -46.97 35.93
N PHE A 2 -0.77 -47.86 35.09
CA PHE A 2 -0.99 -48.15 33.64
C PHE A 2 -0.82 -46.98 32.64
N VAL A 3 0.26 -46.77 32.03
CA VAL A 3 1.06 -47.33 30.92
C VAL A 3 0.23 -48.14 29.90
N SER A 4 0.12 -47.60 28.69
CA SER A 4 -0.05 -48.39 27.49
C SER A 4 0.64 -47.73 26.32
N LEU A 5 1.78 -48.28 26.06
CA LEU A 5 2.65 -48.15 24.91
C LEU A 5 2.06 -48.99 23.76
N PHE A 6 1.85 -48.40 22.58
CA PHE A 6 1.55 -49.16 21.37
C PHE A 6 2.64 -48.92 20.32
N ILE A 7 3.52 -49.89 20.27
CA ILE A 7 4.47 -50.11 19.17
C ILE A 7 3.75 -51.02 18.18
N LEU A 8 3.68 -50.66 16.92
CA LEU A 8 3.40 -51.60 15.84
C LEU A 8 4.39 -51.45 14.70
N ALA A 9 4.91 -52.59 14.34
CA ALA A 9 6.08 -52.91 13.61
C ALA A 9 5.96 -52.70 12.09
N LEU A 10 7.14 -52.58 11.49
CA LEU A 10 7.56 -52.70 10.12
C LEU A 10 6.87 -53.81 9.30
N GLY A 11 6.45 -53.46 8.09
CA GLY A 11 6.22 -54.36 6.99
C GLY A 11 6.96 -53.90 5.76
N ALA A 12 8.15 -54.42 5.54
CA ALA A 12 8.86 -54.30 4.26
C ALA A 12 8.29 -55.33 3.29
N CYS A 13 7.87 -54.92 2.11
CA CYS A 13 7.73 -55.81 0.98
C CYS A 13 8.28 -55.12 -0.29
N GLY A 14 9.31 -55.71 -0.81
CA GLY A 14 9.99 -55.25 -1.99
C GLY A 14 9.34 -55.80 -3.26
N GLY A 15 9.72 -55.21 -4.39
CA GLY A 15 9.80 -55.83 -5.69
C GLY A 15 8.84 -55.31 -6.75
N GLY A 16 9.38 -54.87 -7.88
CA GLY A 16 8.70 -54.82 -9.16
C GLY A 16 8.91 -53.52 -9.90
N GLY A 17 9.91 -53.51 -10.77
CA GLY A 17 10.13 -52.45 -11.76
C GLY A 17 8.98 -52.36 -12.77
N GLY A 18 8.52 -51.19 -13.00
CA GLY A 18 7.63 -50.79 -14.08
C GLY A 18 7.90 -49.34 -14.36
N GLY A 19 8.59 -49.06 -15.47
CA GLY A 19 8.80 -47.69 -15.95
C GLY A 19 7.49 -47.13 -16.43
N GLU A 20 6.82 -46.35 -15.58
CA GLU A 20 5.76 -45.46 -16.02
C GLU A 20 6.36 -44.10 -16.33
N SER A 21 6.43 -43.83 -17.62
CA SER A 21 6.66 -42.51 -18.15
C SER A 21 5.54 -41.61 -17.64
N SER A 22 5.85 -40.74 -16.66
CA SER A 22 4.96 -39.64 -16.25
C SER A 22 4.57 -38.84 -17.49
N PRO A 23 3.26 -38.58 -17.67
CA PRO A 23 2.83 -37.70 -18.75
C PRO A 23 3.48 -36.32 -18.55
N ALA A 24 4.18 -35.84 -19.56
CA ALA A 24 4.76 -34.51 -19.58
C ALA A 24 3.67 -33.49 -19.33
N THR A 25 3.76 -32.75 -18.22
CA THR A 25 2.89 -31.62 -17.95
C THR A 25 3.01 -30.67 -19.14
N PRO A 26 1.91 -30.23 -19.77
CA PRO A 26 1.96 -29.25 -20.84
C PRO A 26 2.64 -28.00 -20.32
N GLN A 27 3.83 -27.71 -20.75
CA GLN A 27 4.53 -26.49 -20.43
C GLN A 27 3.84 -25.37 -21.20
N LEU A 28 3.17 -24.46 -20.49
CA LEU A 28 2.66 -23.23 -21.11
C LEU A 28 3.83 -22.55 -21.84
N PRO A 29 3.63 -22.06 -23.06
CA PRO A 29 4.65 -21.27 -23.74
C PRO A 29 5.05 -20.11 -22.83
N ALA A 30 6.37 -19.87 -22.74
CA ALA A 30 6.88 -18.71 -22.00
C ALA A 30 6.21 -17.44 -22.53
N PRO A 31 5.81 -16.50 -21.65
CA PRO A 31 5.31 -15.22 -22.10
C PRO A 31 6.35 -14.57 -23.03
N PRO A 32 5.92 -13.86 -24.08
CA PRO A 32 6.84 -13.14 -24.94
C PRO A 32 7.71 -12.21 -24.08
N PRO A 33 9.00 -12.03 -24.41
CA PRO A 33 9.85 -11.09 -23.70
C PRO A 33 9.16 -9.74 -23.71
N SER A 34 9.14 -9.08 -22.52
CA SER A 34 8.69 -7.70 -22.43
C SER A 34 9.50 -6.87 -23.43
N PRO A 35 8.88 -5.97 -24.20
CA PRO A 35 9.62 -5.08 -25.06
C PRO A 35 10.66 -4.33 -24.23
N ASP A 36 11.88 -4.25 -24.73
CA ASP A 36 12.93 -3.44 -24.10
C ASP A 36 12.38 -2.03 -23.89
N PRO A 37 12.65 -1.39 -22.73
CA PRO A 37 12.24 -0.01 -22.52
C PRO A 37 12.84 0.84 -23.64
N PRO A 38 12.06 1.72 -24.27
CA PRO A 38 12.56 2.57 -25.33
C PRO A 38 13.72 3.42 -24.81
N SER A 39 14.91 3.15 -25.28
CA SER A 39 16.09 4.00 -25.11
C SER A 39 15.94 5.20 -26.04
N GLY A 40 15.20 6.21 -25.58
CA GLY A 40 14.93 7.40 -26.35
C GLY A 40 14.17 8.41 -25.51
N GLU A 41 14.24 9.66 -25.88
CA GLU A 41 13.58 10.82 -25.29
C GLU A 41 12.27 10.47 -24.55
N ILE A 42 12.11 10.99 -23.33
CA ILE A 42 10.89 10.83 -22.55
C ILE A 42 9.76 11.57 -23.29
N ASP A 43 9.05 10.86 -24.17
CA ASP A 43 7.92 11.41 -24.92
C ASP A 43 6.61 10.96 -24.25
N ILE A 44 6.29 11.64 -23.14
CA ILE A 44 5.02 11.44 -22.44
C ILE A 44 4.06 12.51 -22.94
N SER A 45 3.01 12.10 -23.65
CA SER A 45 1.95 13.03 -24.06
C SER A 45 1.19 13.59 -22.84
N LEU A 46 0.58 14.76 -22.98
CA LEU A 46 -0.26 15.36 -21.92
C LEU A 46 -1.36 14.42 -21.43
N ALA A 47 -1.97 13.66 -22.35
CA ALA A 47 -3.05 12.74 -22.02
C ALA A 47 -2.54 11.53 -21.22
N GLU A 48 -1.39 10.98 -21.54
CA GLU A 48 -0.77 9.86 -20.83
C GLU A 48 -0.30 10.30 -19.45
N GLY A 49 0.37 11.44 -19.34
CA GLY A 49 0.79 12.01 -18.08
C GLY A 49 -0.38 12.30 -17.15
N ALA A 50 -1.44 12.91 -17.65
CA ALA A 50 -2.65 13.17 -16.88
C ALA A 50 -3.35 11.86 -16.43
N ARG A 51 -3.35 10.82 -17.29
CA ARG A 51 -3.90 9.51 -16.93
C ARG A 51 -3.08 8.83 -15.83
N PHE A 52 -1.77 8.84 -15.95
CA PHE A 52 -0.87 8.31 -14.93
C PHE A 52 -1.08 9.01 -13.58
N LEU A 53 -1.02 10.33 -13.55
CA LEU A 53 -1.16 11.11 -12.32
C LEU A 53 -2.55 10.92 -11.65
N ARG A 54 -3.63 10.77 -12.43
CA ARG A 54 -4.95 10.43 -11.86
C ARG A 54 -4.99 9.08 -11.16
N GLN A 55 -4.13 8.14 -11.54
CA GLN A 55 -4.02 6.83 -10.89
C GLN A 55 -3.06 6.87 -9.71
N ALA A 56 -1.95 7.58 -9.85
CA ALA A 56 -0.88 7.63 -8.86
C ALA A 56 -1.08 8.67 -7.74
N SER A 57 -2.00 9.64 -7.95
CA SER A 57 -2.34 10.69 -6.97
C SER A 57 -3.86 10.87 -6.85
N PHE A 58 -4.32 11.93 -6.20
CA PHE A 58 -5.73 12.33 -6.20
C PHE A 58 -6.11 13.23 -7.39
N GLY A 59 -5.21 13.38 -8.34
CA GLY A 59 -5.34 14.12 -9.57
C GLY A 59 -4.16 15.05 -9.78
N PRO A 60 -3.81 15.37 -11.04
CA PRO A 60 -2.74 16.30 -11.33
C PRO A 60 -3.12 17.74 -10.96
N ALA A 61 -2.22 18.45 -10.30
CA ALA A 61 -2.27 19.89 -10.18
C ALA A 61 -1.69 20.57 -11.44
N GLU A 62 -1.78 21.91 -11.49
CA GLU A 62 -1.17 22.67 -12.57
C GLU A 62 0.35 22.50 -12.58
N GLY A 63 0.90 22.12 -13.72
CA GLY A 63 2.34 21.88 -13.89
C GLY A 63 2.81 20.45 -13.62
N ASP A 64 2.04 19.60 -12.94
CA ASP A 64 2.45 18.22 -12.60
C ASP A 64 2.76 17.38 -13.83
N VAL A 65 1.95 17.51 -14.89
CA VAL A 65 2.18 16.78 -16.14
C VAL A 65 3.48 17.22 -16.79
N VAL A 66 3.80 18.52 -16.76
CA VAL A 66 5.06 19.07 -17.31
C VAL A 66 6.25 18.58 -16.48
N SER A 67 6.11 18.54 -15.15
CA SER A 67 7.13 17.97 -14.27
C SER A 67 7.37 16.48 -14.57
N LEU A 68 6.30 15.71 -14.75
CA LEU A 68 6.36 14.29 -15.13
C LEU A 68 7.05 14.11 -16.50
N GLN A 69 6.75 14.95 -17.50
CA GLN A 69 7.40 14.92 -18.80
C GLN A 69 8.92 15.17 -18.72
N THR A 70 9.34 15.94 -17.72
CA THR A 70 10.76 16.24 -17.50
C THR A 70 11.49 15.12 -16.75
N THR A 71 10.86 14.53 -15.73
CA THR A 71 11.48 13.52 -14.86
C THR A 71 11.26 12.08 -15.35
N GLY A 72 10.24 11.86 -16.19
CA GLY A 72 9.76 10.52 -16.56
C GLY A 72 9.01 9.83 -15.43
N TYR A 73 8.40 8.69 -15.75
CA TYR A 73 7.64 7.89 -14.76
C TYR A 73 8.51 7.41 -13.61
N GLU A 74 9.68 6.86 -13.90
CA GLU A 74 10.61 6.33 -12.88
C GLU A 74 11.09 7.45 -11.96
N GLY A 75 11.58 8.56 -12.51
CA GLY A 75 12.05 9.70 -11.72
C GLY A 75 10.93 10.30 -10.85
N TRP A 76 9.70 10.36 -11.36
CA TRP A 76 8.57 10.83 -10.58
C TRP A 76 8.26 9.87 -9.41
N ILE A 77 8.21 8.54 -9.66
CA ILE A 77 7.97 7.53 -8.63
C ILE A 77 9.07 7.57 -7.57
N ASP A 78 10.33 7.64 -7.96
CA ASP A 78 11.47 7.72 -7.02
C ASP A 78 11.39 8.97 -6.14
N ASN A 79 11.03 10.12 -6.72
CA ASN A 79 10.80 11.34 -5.96
C ASN A 79 9.67 11.19 -4.95
N GLN A 80 8.57 10.54 -5.34
CA GLN A 80 7.42 10.29 -4.47
C GLN A 80 7.73 9.30 -3.32
N ILE A 81 8.51 8.25 -3.59
CA ILE A 81 8.93 7.30 -2.55
C ILE A 81 9.82 7.99 -1.52
N ASN A 82 10.71 8.87 -1.97
CA ASN A 82 11.65 9.59 -1.12
C ASN A 82 11.06 10.86 -0.47
N ALA A 83 9.88 11.29 -0.88
CA ALA A 83 9.21 12.43 -0.26
C ALA A 83 8.91 12.15 1.23
N PRO A 84 9.14 13.12 2.13
CA PRO A 84 8.79 12.97 3.54
C PRO A 84 7.29 12.77 3.70
N ALA A 85 6.90 11.86 4.62
CA ALA A 85 5.49 11.60 4.89
C ALA A 85 4.84 12.80 5.59
N SER A 86 3.67 13.20 5.12
CA SER A 86 2.81 14.16 5.82
C SER A 86 2.13 13.49 7.01
N SER A 87 1.90 14.25 8.10
CA SER A 87 1.27 13.74 9.32
C SER A 87 -0.02 14.48 9.67
N GLN A 88 -1.14 13.76 9.62
CA GLN A 88 -2.43 14.26 10.07
C GLN A 88 -2.42 14.57 11.57
N LEU A 89 -1.74 13.73 12.37
CA LEU A 89 -1.62 13.94 13.82
C LEU A 89 -0.88 15.25 14.15
N GLN A 90 0.21 15.53 13.41
CA GLN A 90 0.94 16.79 13.57
C GLN A 90 0.05 17.99 13.23
N HIS A 91 -0.75 17.93 12.18
CA HIS A 91 -1.71 18.98 11.83
C HIS A 91 -2.73 19.21 12.96
N LEU A 92 -3.34 18.12 13.46
CA LEU A 92 -4.31 18.23 14.56
C LEU A 92 -3.69 18.80 15.84
N SER A 93 -2.43 18.44 16.11
CA SER A 93 -1.71 18.94 17.29
C SER A 93 -1.41 20.43 17.24
N ALA A 94 -1.41 21.02 16.05
CA ALA A 94 -1.24 22.47 15.85
C ALA A 94 -2.56 23.27 16.01
N LEU A 95 -3.71 22.57 16.05
CA LEU A 95 -5.03 23.19 16.24
C LEU A 95 -5.39 23.24 17.74
N PRO A 96 -6.29 24.15 18.13
CA PRO A 96 -6.90 24.08 19.46
C PRO A 96 -7.59 22.74 19.70
N PRO A 97 -7.65 22.26 20.96
CA PRO A 97 -8.40 21.05 21.28
C PRO A 97 -9.85 21.16 20.80
N PRO A 98 -10.40 20.14 20.13
CA PRO A 98 -11.76 20.18 19.62
C PRO A 98 -12.77 20.20 20.79
N GLU A 99 -13.81 21.00 20.69
CA GLU A 99 -14.88 21.12 21.71
C GLU A 99 -15.72 19.82 21.80
N ASN A 100 -15.81 19.08 20.71
CA ASN A 100 -16.59 17.84 20.62
C ASN A 100 -16.09 16.92 19.48
N GLY A 101 -16.64 15.70 19.44
CA GLY A 101 -16.24 14.70 18.45
C GLY A 101 -16.55 15.10 17.00
N ALA A 102 -17.59 15.89 16.76
CA ALA A 102 -17.93 16.36 15.42
C ALA A 102 -16.87 17.33 14.88
N GLU A 103 -16.37 18.22 15.75
CA GLU A 103 -15.27 19.13 15.41
C GLU A 103 -13.97 18.35 15.20
N GLY A 104 -13.64 17.41 16.09
CA GLY A 104 -12.47 16.55 15.92
C GLY A 104 -12.48 15.77 14.60
N ARG A 105 -13.66 15.28 14.19
CA ARG A 105 -13.84 14.62 12.89
C ARG A 105 -13.61 15.60 11.74
N ARG A 106 -14.17 16.80 11.82
CA ARG A 106 -13.99 17.83 10.78
C ARG A 106 -12.52 18.19 10.60
N ASN A 107 -11.81 18.43 11.71
CA ASN A 107 -10.39 18.77 11.70
C ASN A 107 -9.55 17.64 11.07
N ARG A 108 -9.89 16.37 11.34
CA ARG A 108 -9.22 15.22 10.73
C ARG A 108 -9.50 15.12 9.22
N LEU A 109 -10.74 15.33 8.80
CA LEU A 109 -11.09 15.35 7.38
C LEU A 109 -10.40 16.50 6.64
N GLU A 110 -10.31 17.68 7.27
CA GLU A 110 -9.56 18.83 6.75
C GLU A 110 -8.07 18.45 6.55
N ALA A 111 -7.43 17.84 7.54
CA ALA A 111 -6.06 17.35 7.43
C ALA A 111 -5.90 16.37 6.26
N PHE A 112 -6.81 15.39 6.14
CA PHE A 112 -6.80 14.43 5.04
C PHE A 112 -6.86 15.11 3.67
N PHE A 113 -7.87 15.97 3.44
CA PHE A 113 -8.03 16.64 2.15
C PHE A 113 -6.89 17.60 1.86
N LYS A 114 -6.38 18.31 2.86
CA LYS A 114 -5.22 19.18 2.69
C LYS A 114 -4.02 18.40 2.17
N TYR A 115 -3.64 17.32 2.81
CA TYR A 115 -2.48 16.53 2.42
C TYR A 115 -2.69 15.74 1.13
N ALA A 116 -3.90 15.25 0.89
CA ALA A 116 -4.24 14.56 -0.33
C ALA A 116 -4.21 15.47 -1.58
N LEU A 117 -4.40 16.79 -1.43
CA LEU A 117 -4.53 17.72 -2.55
C LEU A 117 -3.37 18.70 -2.70
N GLU A 118 -2.65 19.01 -1.63
CA GLU A 118 -1.68 20.12 -1.62
C GLU A 118 -0.24 19.69 -1.36
N ASN A 119 0.00 18.51 -0.77
CA ASN A 119 1.34 18.09 -0.37
C ASN A 119 2.10 17.35 -1.46
N ASP A 120 3.43 17.28 -1.31
CA ASP A 120 4.33 16.67 -2.29
C ASP A 120 4.34 15.13 -2.25
N ASP A 121 3.85 14.50 -1.17
CA ASP A 121 3.84 13.04 -0.98
C ASP A 121 2.58 12.35 -1.54
N GLN A 122 2.13 12.77 -2.73
CA GLN A 122 0.85 12.40 -3.35
C GLN A 122 0.65 10.90 -3.53
N LEU A 123 1.69 10.18 -4.00
CA LEU A 123 1.62 8.73 -4.17
C LEU A 123 1.48 8.04 -2.81
N ARG A 124 2.17 8.52 -1.78
CA ARG A 124 2.08 8.00 -0.41
C ARG A 124 0.67 8.19 0.15
N GLN A 125 0.09 9.37 -0.02
CA GLN A 125 -1.29 9.65 0.40
C GLN A 125 -2.29 8.75 -0.34
N ARG A 126 -2.09 8.52 -1.64
CA ARG A 126 -2.92 7.62 -2.43
C ARG A 126 -2.81 6.17 -1.97
N MET A 127 -1.60 5.71 -1.64
CA MET A 127 -1.37 4.37 -1.09
C MET A 127 -1.96 4.23 0.31
N ALA A 128 -1.77 5.21 1.20
CA ALA A 128 -2.36 5.21 2.53
C ALA A 128 -3.89 5.16 2.47
N PHE A 129 -4.51 5.89 1.53
CA PHE A 129 -5.94 5.81 1.28
C PHE A 129 -6.37 4.39 0.85
N ALA A 130 -5.66 3.77 -0.11
CA ALA A 130 -5.97 2.41 -0.53
C ALA A 130 -5.82 1.38 0.61
N LEU A 131 -4.79 1.54 1.45
CA LEU A 131 -4.59 0.71 2.64
C LEU A 131 -5.71 0.92 3.67
N SER A 132 -6.23 2.13 3.84
CA SER A 132 -7.33 2.42 4.75
C SER A 132 -8.66 1.78 4.32
N GLU A 133 -8.84 1.50 3.02
CA GLU A 133 -10.00 0.75 2.50
C GLU A 133 -9.91 -0.77 2.76
N ILE A 134 -8.71 -1.27 3.03
CA ILE A 134 -8.45 -2.67 3.39
C ILE A 134 -8.41 -2.83 4.91
N MET A 135 -7.63 -1.99 5.60
CA MET A 135 -7.43 -1.98 7.04
C MET A 135 -8.38 -0.95 7.68
N VAL A 136 -9.68 -1.25 7.59
CA VAL A 136 -10.75 -0.30 7.92
C VAL A 136 -10.87 -0.08 9.43
N VAL A 137 -10.86 1.19 9.84
CA VAL A 137 -11.21 1.63 11.20
C VAL A 137 -12.36 2.64 11.12
N SER A 138 -13.43 2.38 11.88
CA SER A 138 -14.60 3.27 11.88
C SER A 138 -14.36 4.48 12.78
N ASP A 139 -14.77 5.64 12.31
CA ASP A 139 -14.82 6.88 13.10
C ASP A 139 -16.14 7.05 13.88
N GLN A 140 -16.93 5.96 13.99
CA GLN A 140 -18.21 5.92 14.69
C GLN A 140 -18.07 5.18 16.04
N GLY A 141 -19.09 5.29 16.88
CA GLY A 141 -19.16 4.56 18.14
C GLY A 141 -18.05 4.96 19.12
N ALA A 142 -17.27 4.00 19.60
CA ALA A 142 -16.24 4.22 20.63
C ALA A 142 -15.11 5.16 20.18
N LEU A 143 -14.85 5.27 18.87
CA LEU A 143 -13.80 6.10 18.31
C LEU A 143 -14.28 7.49 17.86
N ALA A 144 -15.57 7.81 17.98
CA ALA A 144 -16.14 9.08 17.52
C ALA A 144 -15.44 10.33 18.11
N ASN A 145 -14.92 10.22 19.34
CA ASN A 145 -14.21 11.29 20.03
C ASN A 145 -12.67 11.08 20.05
N ARG A 146 -12.13 10.24 19.19
CA ARG A 146 -10.71 9.86 19.13
C ARG A 146 -10.03 10.33 17.85
N ALA A 147 -10.28 11.59 17.46
CA ALA A 147 -9.73 12.15 16.21
C ALA A 147 -8.20 12.01 16.13
N GLY A 148 -7.46 12.26 17.22
CA GLY A 148 -6.01 12.06 17.26
C GLY A 148 -5.58 10.61 17.06
N GLY A 149 -6.30 9.64 17.66
CA GLY A 149 -6.01 8.22 17.46
C GLY A 149 -6.27 7.77 16.03
N LEU A 150 -7.35 8.26 15.40
CA LEU A 150 -7.65 7.98 13.99
C LEU A 150 -6.63 8.63 13.04
N ALA A 151 -6.16 9.84 13.37
CA ALA A 151 -5.10 10.51 12.61
C ALA A 151 -3.78 9.73 12.73
N SER A 152 -3.39 9.33 13.94
CA SER A 152 -2.22 8.48 14.19
C SER A 152 -2.29 7.15 13.43
N TYR A 153 -3.48 6.53 13.40
CA TYR A 153 -3.69 5.31 12.61
C TYR A 153 -3.46 5.53 11.11
N TYR A 154 -3.98 6.63 10.57
CA TYR A 154 -3.77 6.96 9.17
C TYR A 154 -2.30 7.30 8.86
N ASP A 155 -1.63 8.00 9.76
CA ASP A 155 -0.19 8.29 9.65
C ASP A 155 0.64 6.99 9.65
N MET A 156 0.30 6.02 10.50
CA MET A 156 0.92 4.69 10.48
C MET A 156 0.73 3.98 9.13
N LEU A 157 -0.46 4.01 8.52
CA LEU A 157 -0.68 3.47 7.18
C LEU A 157 0.17 4.19 6.13
N SER A 158 0.31 5.52 6.25
CA SER A 158 1.15 6.34 5.38
C SER A 158 2.63 6.00 5.50
N GLU A 159 3.14 5.80 6.70
CA GLU A 159 4.52 5.38 6.96
C GLU A 159 4.84 4.01 6.33
N HIS A 160 3.88 3.08 6.38
CA HIS A 160 4.01 1.74 5.80
C HIS A 160 3.61 1.64 4.33
N ALA A 161 3.25 2.76 3.66
CA ALA A 161 2.70 2.77 2.31
C ALA A 161 3.60 2.11 1.25
N PHE A 162 4.92 2.18 1.41
CA PHE A 162 5.92 1.59 0.52
C PHE A 162 6.76 0.51 1.21
N GLY A 163 6.34 0.07 2.39
CA GLY A 163 7.04 -0.90 3.21
C GLY A 163 6.66 -2.35 2.94
N ASN A 164 7.07 -3.23 3.84
CA ASN A 164 6.73 -4.64 3.80
C ASN A 164 5.33 -4.87 4.38
N PHE A 165 4.51 -5.68 3.71
CA PHE A 165 3.14 -5.96 4.14
C PHE A 165 3.07 -6.66 5.51
N ARG A 166 4.05 -7.48 5.86
CA ARG A 166 4.12 -8.13 7.18
C ARG A 166 4.29 -7.09 8.29
N ASP A 167 5.16 -6.11 8.08
CA ASP A 167 5.42 -5.04 9.04
C ASP A 167 4.18 -4.15 9.19
N LEU A 168 3.47 -3.90 8.10
CA LEU A 168 2.18 -3.21 8.14
C LEU A 168 1.14 -3.97 8.99
N ILE A 169 0.99 -5.30 8.81
CA ILE A 169 0.05 -6.10 9.61
C ILE A 169 0.42 -6.09 11.09
N GLU A 170 1.70 -6.15 11.41
CA GLU A 170 2.19 -6.03 12.79
C GLU A 170 1.84 -4.65 13.38
N ALA A 171 2.13 -3.56 12.64
CA ALA A 171 1.80 -2.20 13.06
C ALA A 171 0.30 -2.01 13.27
N VAL A 172 -0.56 -2.50 12.36
CA VAL A 172 -2.03 -2.46 12.49
C VAL A 172 -2.50 -3.21 13.72
N THR A 173 -1.88 -4.35 14.02
CA THR A 173 -2.29 -5.21 15.17
C THR A 173 -1.93 -4.59 16.51
N LEU A 174 -0.84 -3.84 16.58
CA LEU A 174 -0.30 -3.26 17.81
C LEU A 174 -0.75 -1.80 18.04
N HIS A 175 -1.38 -1.16 17.07
CA HIS A 175 -1.82 0.23 17.14
C HIS A 175 -3.05 0.39 18.04
#